data_8ac0fd0dcc86fee0c849a4b67f13fa1e
#
_entry.id   8ac0fd0dcc86fee0c849a4b67f13fa1e
#
_cell.length_a   1.000
_cell.length_b   1.000
_cell.length_c   1.000
_cell.angle_alpha   90.00
_cell.angle_beta   90.00
_cell.angle_gamma   90.00
#
_symmetry.space_group_name_H-M   'P 1'
#
loop_
_entity.id
_entity.type
_entity.pdbx_description
1 polymer ?
#
loop_
_entity_poly.entity_id
_entity_poly.type
_entity_poly.pdbx_seq_one_letter_code
_entity_poly.pdbx_strand_id
1 'polypeptide(L)'
;MVELGRVDITTEVSMLSSCLALPREGHLKQVFRMFAYLEKQHNSEMVFDPTIPEIDYNEFQKQDWTNTVYANERGELKEDVPLNMPTPLGKGFKMRVFVDSDHAGDQVTRRSRTGFLVYLNNALIYWTSKKQTTVETYCMKANLCQ
;
A
#
# COMPACT_ATOMS: atom_id res chain seq x y z
N MET A 1 -0.18 7.54 -16.00
CA MET A 1 0.74 6.39 -16.25
C MET A 1 0.87 5.49 -15.01
N VAL A 2 1.21 6.01 -13.83
CA VAL A 2 1.29 5.21 -12.60
C VAL A 2 -0.05 4.53 -12.27
N GLU A 3 -1.16 5.24 -12.37
CA GLU A 3 -2.51 4.72 -12.16
C GLU A 3 -2.95 3.69 -13.21
N LEU A 4 -2.21 3.58 -14.31
CA LEU A 4 -2.51 2.67 -15.43
C LEU A 4 -1.62 1.41 -15.44
N GLY A 5 -1.03 1.04 -14.30
CA GLY A 5 -0.33 -0.22 -14.17
C GLY A 5 1.19 -0.15 -13.96
N ARG A 6 1.77 1.04 -13.83
CA ARG A 6 3.22 1.20 -13.55
C ARG A 6 3.44 1.36 -12.04
N VAL A 7 3.23 0.26 -11.31
CA VAL A 7 3.44 0.18 -9.85
C VAL A 7 4.89 0.45 -9.48
N ASP A 8 5.81 -0.02 -10.30
CA ASP A 8 7.26 0.03 -10.15
C ASP A 8 7.85 1.45 -10.01
N ILE A 9 7.18 2.47 -10.56
CA ILE A 9 7.62 3.88 -10.48
C ILE A 9 6.74 4.75 -9.56
N THR A 10 5.82 4.14 -8.82
CA THR A 10 4.85 4.87 -7.98
C THR A 10 5.54 5.77 -6.96
N THR A 11 6.55 5.26 -6.28
CA THR A 11 7.28 5.99 -5.24
C THR A 11 8.06 7.15 -5.82
N GLU A 12 8.78 6.94 -6.91
CA GLU A 12 9.59 7.95 -7.61
C GLU A 12 8.72 9.11 -8.12
N VAL A 13 7.59 8.78 -8.75
CA VAL A 13 6.63 9.79 -9.22
C VAL A 13 6.06 10.58 -8.05
N SER A 14 5.69 9.91 -6.97
CA SER A 14 5.18 10.57 -5.77
C SER A 14 6.23 11.47 -5.10
N MET A 15 7.50 11.06 -5.11
CA MET A 15 8.61 11.89 -4.59
C MET A 15 8.83 13.13 -5.46
N LEU A 16 8.93 12.97 -6.77
CA LEU A 16 9.13 14.07 -7.71
C LEU A 16 7.95 15.05 -7.71
N SER A 17 6.72 14.55 -7.58
CA SER A 17 5.52 15.38 -7.47
C SER A 17 5.54 16.30 -6.25
N SER A 18 6.16 15.87 -5.16
CA SER A 18 6.30 16.72 -3.97
C SER A 18 7.26 17.89 -4.13
N CYS A 19 8.08 17.91 -5.21
CA CYS A 19 9.07 18.94 -5.51
C CYS A 19 8.61 19.92 -6.61
N LEU A 20 7.39 19.80 -7.12
CA LEU A 20 6.89 20.61 -8.25
C LEU A 20 6.84 22.12 -7.96
N ALA A 21 6.62 22.52 -6.71
CA ALA A 21 6.53 23.93 -6.34
C ALA A 21 7.90 24.67 -6.45
N LEU A 22 9.00 23.94 -6.28
CA LEU A 22 10.36 24.49 -6.37
C LEU A 22 11.31 23.45 -7.00
N PRO A 23 11.21 23.19 -8.30
CA PRO A 23 12.04 22.21 -8.98
C PRO A 23 13.51 22.67 -9.04
N ARG A 24 14.41 21.71 -8.92
CA ARG A 24 15.85 21.91 -9.03
C ARG A 24 16.42 21.01 -10.14
N GLU A 25 17.62 21.33 -10.62
CA GLU A 25 18.30 20.53 -11.65
C GLU A 25 18.43 19.05 -11.27
N GLY A 26 18.69 18.75 -9.99
CA GLY A 26 18.76 17.38 -9.49
C GLY A 26 17.44 16.60 -9.66
N HIS A 27 16.28 17.27 -9.51
CA HIS A 27 14.97 16.64 -9.75
C HIS A 27 14.78 16.33 -11.23
N LEU A 28 15.21 17.24 -12.13
CA LEU A 28 15.16 17.00 -13.57
C LEU A 28 16.05 15.81 -13.98
N LYS A 29 17.23 15.67 -13.40
CA LYS A 29 18.10 14.49 -13.62
C LYS A 29 17.41 13.19 -13.18
N GLN A 30 16.66 13.18 -12.09
CA GLN A 30 15.88 12.02 -11.68
C GLN A 30 14.74 11.69 -12.66
N VAL A 31 14.07 12.70 -13.20
CA VAL A 31 13.06 12.52 -14.25
C VAL A 31 13.66 11.82 -15.46
N PHE A 32 14.83 12.26 -15.94
CA PHE A 32 15.51 11.60 -17.08
C PHE A 32 15.91 10.15 -16.74
N ARG A 33 16.36 9.86 -15.52
CA ARG A 33 16.65 8.48 -15.09
C ARG A 33 15.41 7.60 -15.12
N MET A 34 14.28 8.15 -14.70
CA MET A 34 12.99 7.44 -14.73
C MET A 34 12.57 7.16 -16.18
N PHE A 35 12.73 8.11 -17.11
CA PHE A 35 12.46 7.86 -18.53
C PHE A 35 13.39 6.80 -19.13
N ALA A 36 14.68 6.83 -18.80
CA ALA A 36 15.64 5.81 -19.24
C ALA A 36 15.28 4.40 -18.67
N TYR A 37 14.76 4.34 -17.45
CA TYR A 37 14.22 3.08 -16.88
C TYR A 37 12.99 2.60 -17.66
N LEU A 38 12.04 3.50 -17.95
CA LEU A 38 10.82 3.19 -18.69
C LEU A 38 11.14 2.71 -20.13
N GLU A 39 12.14 3.30 -20.78
CA GLU A 39 12.61 2.86 -22.09
C GLU A 39 13.10 1.42 -22.07
N LYS A 40 13.89 1.06 -21.04
CA LYS A 40 14.39 -0.32 -20.87
C LYS A 40 13.31 -1.31 -20.45
N GLN A 41 12.35 -0.88 -19.65
CA GLN A 41 11.28 -1.70 -19.07
C GLN A 41 9.91 -1.36 -19.68
N HIS A 42 9.87 -1.13 -21.00
CA HIS A 42 8.64 -0.71 -21.68
C HIS A 42 7.57 -1.80 -21.78
N ASN A 43 7.97 -3.07 -21.72
CA ASN A 43 7.10 -4.24 -21.85
C ASN A 43 6.69 -4.84 -20.48
N SER A 44 6.75 -4.08 -19.40
CA SER A 44 6.28 -4.56 -18.10
C SER A 44 4.77 -4.75 -18.12
N GLU A 45 4.31 -5.93 -17.75
CA GLU A 45 2.89 -6.30 -17.72
C GLU A 45 2.41 -6.45 -16.27
N MET A 46 1.16 -6.07 -16.04
CA MET A 46 0.46 -6.38 -14.81
C MET A 46 -0.49 -7.55 -15.06
N VAL A 47 -0.28 -8.64 -14.36
CA VAL A 47 -1.12 -9.84 -14.49
C VAL A 47 -2.21 -9.78 -13.41
N PHE A 48 -3.47 -9.85 -13.82
CA PHE A 48 -4.61 -10.01 -12.93
C PHE A 48 -4.92 -11.50 -12.78
N ASP A 49 -4.31 -12.12 -11.79
CA ASP A 49 -4.52 -13.53 -11.49
C ASP A 49 -5.68 -13.69 -10.49
N PRO A 50 -6.81 -14.30 -10.89
CA PRO A 50 -7.97 -14.49 -10.02
C PRO A 50 -7.82 -15.67 -9.06
N THR A 51 -6.73 -16.44 -9.10
CA THR A 51 -6.54 -17.59 -8.24
C THR A 51 -6.46 -17.19 -6.78
N ILE A 52 -7.03 -18.02 -5.89
CA ILE A 52 -6.99 -17.78 -4.46
C ILE A 52 -5.58 -18.14 -3.96
N PRO A 53 -4.88 -17.22 -3.26
CA PRO A 53 -3.54 -17.50 -2.75
C PRO A 53 -3.58 -18.55 -1.64
N GLU A 54 -2.58 -19.42 -1.65
CA GLU A 54 -2.26 -20.25 -0.50
C GLU A 54 -1.52 -19.38 0.54
N ILE A 55 -2.11 -19.19 1.69
CA ILE A 55 -1.54 -18.40 2.77
C ILE A 55 -1.23 -19.35 3.92
N ASP A 56 0.02 -19.43 4.31
CA ASP A 56 0.40 -20.10 5.56
C ASP A 56 0.10 -19.17 6.75
N TYR A 57 -1.04 -19.39 7.38
CA TYR A 57 -1.44 -18.61 8.55
C TYR A 57 -0.55 -18.81 9.78
N ASN A 58 0.34 -19.81 9.77
CA ASN A 58 1.28 -20.04 10.87
C ASN A 58 2.44 -19.03 10.84
N GLU A 59 2.72 -18.41 9.70
CA GLU A 59 3.70 -17.33 9.59
C GLU A 59 3.21 -16.02 10.24
N PHE A 60 1.90 -15.89 10.44
CA PHE A 60 1.31 -14.69 11.03
C PHE A 60 1.06 -14.90 12.51
N GLN A 61 1.91 -14.29 13.35
CA GLN A 61 1.67 -14.26 14.78
C GLN A 61 0.43 -13.39 15.06
N LYS A 62 -0.62 -14.03 15.59
CA LYS A 62 -1.77 -13.27 16.12
C LYS A 62 -1.27 -12.43 17.30
N GLN A 63 -1.34 -11.12 17.15
CA GLN A 63 -1.02 -10.23 18.25
C GLN A 63 -2.15 -10.28 19.27
N ASP A 64 -1.81 -10.65 20.50
CA ASP A 64 -2.76 -10.60 21.61
C ASP A 64 -2.97 -9.15 22.05
N TRP A 65 -4.13 -8.61 21.78
CA TRP A 65 -4.53 -7.26 22.14
C TRP A 65 -5.26 -7.18 23.48
N THR A 66 -5.51 -8.30 24.16
CA THR A 66 -6.32 -8.37 25.39
C THR A 66 -5.73 -7.57 26.54
N ASN A 67 -4.42 -7.34 26.54
CA ASN A 67 -3.69 -6.57 27.56
C ASN A 67 -3.36 -5.13 27.14
N THR A 68 -3.99 -4.61 26.08
CA THR A 68 -3.75 -3.24 25.62
C THR A 68 -4.88 -2.30 26.05
N VAL A 69 -4.61 -0.99 26.05
CA VAL A 69 -5.60 0.05 26.32
C VAL A 69 -6.84 -0.06 25.43
N TYR A 70 -6.71 -0.72 24.27
CA TYR A 70 -7.76 -0.90 23.27
C TYR A 70 -8.53 -2.23 23.41
N ALA A 71 -8.24 -3.04 24.42
CA ALA A 71 -8.88 -4.35 24.62
C ALA A 71 -10.41 -4.25 24.70
N ASN A 72 -10.93 -3.20 25.30
CA ASN A 72 -12.37 -2.99 25.49
C ASN A 72 -13.08 -2.42 24.26
N GLU A 73 -12.34 -1.88 23.29
CA GLU A 73 -12.89 -1.25 22.08
C GLU A 73 -12.93 -2.23 20.89
N ARG A 74 -12.27 -3.38 21.03
CA ARG A 74 -12.18 -4.41 20.00
C ARG A 74 -13.02 -5.64 20.38
N GLY A 75 -14.32 -5.49 20.47
CA GLY A 75 -15.20 -6.64 20.28
C GLY A 75 -14.98 -7.22 18.88
N GLU A 76 -15.33 -8.51 18.66
CA GLU A 76 -15.41 -9.04 17.30
C GLU A 76 -16.26 -8.07 16.46
N LEU A 77 -15.62 -7.38 15.52
CA LEU A 77 -16.31 -6.57 14.53
C LEU A 77 -17.10 -7.54 13.64
N LYS A 78 -18.31 -7.83 14.06
CA LYS A 78 -19.30 -8.47 13.19
C LYS A 78 -19.99 -7.37 12.42
N GLU A 79 -19.79 -7.38 11.12
CA GLU A 79 -20.59 -6.56 10.23
C GLU A 79 -22.03 -7.04 10.28
N ASP A 80 -22.96 -6.19 10.69
CA ASP A 80 -24.38 -6.48 10.62
C ASP A 80 -24.81 -6.49 9.15
N VAL A 81 -24.94 -7.66 8.60
CA VAL A 81 -25.40 -7.83 7.21
C VAL A 81 -26.86 -7.38 7.15
N PRO A 82 -27.21 -6.44 6.23
CA PRO A 82 -28.59 -6.00 6.07
C PRO A 82 -29.56 -7.17 5.86
N LEU A 83 -30.70 -7.16 6.53
CA LEU A 83 -31.71 -8.24 6.51
C LEU A 83 -32.17 -8.65 5.10
N ASN A 84 -32.04 -7.76 4.11
CA ASN A 84 -32.47 -7.97 2.73
C ASN A 84 -31.30 -8.17 1.77
N MET A 85 -30.11 -8.50 2.28
CA MET A 85 -28.95 -8.71 1.41
C MET A 85 -29.14 -10.02 0.62
N PRO A 86 -29.04 -9.98 -0.71
CA PRO A 86 -29.16 -11.19 -1.52
C PRO A 86 -28.04 -12.17 -1.19
N THR A 87 -28.33 -13.47 -1.29
CA THR A 87 -27.32 -14.51 -1.11
C THR A 87 -26.18 -14.32 -2.10
N PRO A 88 -24.90 -14.38 -1.68
CA PRO A 88 -23.77 -14.26 -2.58
C PRO A 88 -23.83 -15.30 -3.70
N LEU A 89 -23.79 -14.87 -4.95
CA LEU A 89 -23.86 -15.74 -6.14
C LEU A 89 -22.49 -16.26 -6.58
N GLY A 90 -21.41 -15.76 -5.99
CA GLY A 90 -20.04 -16.05 -6.42
C GLY A 90 -19.23 -16.87 -5.42
N LYS A 91 -18.04 -17.25 -5.84
CA LYS A 91 -17.02 -17.81 -4.94
C LYS A 91 -16.47 -16.70 -4.06
N GLY A 92 -16.11 -17.04 -2.82
CA GLY A 92 -15.40 -16.13 -1.93
C GLY A 92 -14.07 -15.63 -2.53
N PHE A 93 -13.59 -14.49 -2.07
CA PHE A 93 -12.27 -13.96 -2.42
C PHE A 93 -11.49 -13.64 -1.15
N LYS A 94 -10.16 -13.55 -1.28
CA LYS A 94 -9.27 -13.10 -0.22
C LYS A 94 -8.72 -11.73 -0.57
N MET A 95 -8.93 -10.76 0.32
CA MET A 95 -8.30 -9.45 0.22
C MET A 95 -7.06 -9.41 1.09
N ARG A 96 -5.94 -8.95 0.51
CA ARG A 96 -4.68 -8.76 1.23
C ARG A 96 -4.23 -7.32 1.07
N VAL A 97 -3.84 -6.70 2.17
CA VAL A 97 -3.31 -5.34 2.17
C VAL A 97 -1.91 -5.37 2.75
N PHE A 98 -0.94 -4.93 1.95
CA PHE A 98 0.43 -4.72 2.41
C PHE A 98 0.63 -3.22 2.62
N VAL A 99 1.08 -2.87 3.81
CA VAL A 99 1.35 -1.48 4.18
C VAL A 99 2.81 -1.35 4.59
N ASP A 100 3.47 -0.34 4.07
CA ASP A 100 4.83 0.02 4.43
C ASP A 100 4.92 1.53 4.68
N SER A 101 5.71 1.92 5.66
CA SER A 101 6.01 3.32 5.91
C SER A 101 7.47 3.51 6.27
N ASP A 102 8.12 4.45 5.60
CA ASP A 102 9.46 4.87 5.98
C ASP A 102 9.39 5.74 7.26
N HIS A 103 10.49 5.79 8.00
CA HIS A 103 10.60 6.69 9.14
C HIS A 103 11.35 7.96 8.74
N ALA A 104 10.64 9.10 8.69
CA ALA A 104 11.22 10.41 8.45
C ALA A 104 12.12 10.48 7.19
N GLY A 105 11.72 9.77 6.11
CA GLY A 105 12.50 9.66 4.88
C GLY A 105 12.72 10.97 4.14
N ASP A 106 11.85 11.95 4.34
CA ASP A 106 12.09 13.32 3.88
C ASP A 106 13.04 14.05 4.84
N GLN A 107 14.29 14.21 4.44
CA GLN A 107 15.34 14.82 5.28
C GLN A 107 15.06 16.29 5.65
N VAL A 108 14.27 17.01 4.85
CA VAL A 108 13.96 18.42 5.09
C VAL A 108 12.79 18.60 6.03
N THR A 109 11.69 17.91 5.76
CA THR A 109 10.44 18.04 6.54
C THR A 109 10.29 17.00 7.62
N ARG A 110 11.16 15.98 7.65
CA ARG A 110 11.12 14.82 8.57
C ARG A 110 9.79 14.07 8.52
N ARG A 111 9.08 14.19 7.43
CA ARG A 111 7.83 13.47 7.20
C ARG A 111 8.09 12.11 6.60
N SER A 112 7.33 11.16 7.05
CA SER A 112 7.31 9.79 6.54
C SER A 112 6.52 9.70 5.24
N ARG A 113 6.73 8.63 4.51
CA ARG A 113 5.93 8.26 3.35
C ARG A 113 5.28 6.92 3.63
N THR A 114 3.99 6.81 3.34
CA THR A 114 3.26 5.55 3.46
C THR A 114 2.94 5.04 2.07
N GLY A 115 3.24 3.77 1.85
CA GLY A 115 2.82 3.01 0.68
C GLY A 115 1.90 1.88 1.08
N PHE A 116 0.96 1.53 0.21
CA PHE A 116 0.22 0.30 0.37
C PHE A 116 -0.17 -0.31 -0.97
N LEU A 117 -0.31 -1.63 -0.94
CA LEU A 117 -0.73 -2.47 -2.04
C LEU A 117 -1.96 -3.26 -1.61
N VAL A 118 -3.00 -3.26 -2.42
CA VAL A 118 -4.22 -4.03 -2.17
C VAL A 118 -4.37 -5.10 -3.24
N TYR A 119 -4.43 -6.34 -2.80
CA TYR A 119 -4.65 -7.50 -3.64
C TYR A 119 -6.04 -8.07 -3.42
N LEU A 120 -6.68 -8.45 -4.51
CA LEU A 120 -7.87 -9.30 -4.50
C LEU A 120 -7.45 -10.66 -5.08
N ASN A 121 -7.45 -11.69 -4.24
CA ASN A 121 -6.76 -12.95 -4.53
C ASN A 121 -5.28 -12.71 -4.85
N ASN A 122 -4.80 -13.10 -6.04
CA ASN A 122 -3.45 -12.82 -6.51
C ASN A 122 -3.37 -11.60 -7.44
N ALA A 123 -4.50 -10.93 -7.71
CA ALA A 123 -4.52 -9.73 -8.54
C ALA A 123 -4.25 -8.47 -7.71
N LEU A 124 -3.25 -7.69 -8.10
CA LEU A 124 -3.01 -6.36 -7.53
C LEU A 124 -4.03 -5.38 -8.14
N ILE A 125 -4.94 -4.84 -7.31
CA ILE A 125 -6.03 -3.99 -7.77
C ILE A 125 -5.87 -2.52 -7.41
N TYR A 126 -5.06 -2.21 -6.39
CA TYR A 126 -4.82 -0.84 -5.96
C TYR A 126 -3.45 -0.68 -5.32
N TRP A 127 -2.82 0.45 -5.55
CA TRP A 127 -1.54 0.82 -4.94
C TRP A 127 -1.43 2.33 -4.79
N THR A 128 -0.67 2.76 -3.80
CA THR A 128 -0.36 4.17 -3.59
C THR A 128 0.95 4.34 -2.84
N SER A 129 1.57 5.49 -3.03
CA SER A 129 2.68 5.98 -2.22
C SER A 129 2.47 7.46 -1.96
N LYS A 130 2.28 7.84 -0.70
CA LYS A 130 1.93 9.21 -0.32
C LYS A 130 2.77 9.70 0.86
N LYS A 131 3.26 10.94 0.75
CA LYS A 131 3.90 11.63 1.87
C LYS A 131 2.87 11.98 2.93
N GLN A 132 3.17 11.66 4.18
CA GLN A 132 2.31 11.97 5.32
C GLN A 132 2.23 13.48 5.56
N THR A 133 1.11 13.94 6.09
CA THR A 133 0.92 15.34 6.46
C THR A 133 1.48 15.68 7.84
N THR A 134 1.62 14.66 8.69
CA THR A 134 2.17 14.77 10.05
C THR A 134 3.61 14.28 10.11
N VAL A 135 4.34 14.70 11.14
CA VAL A 135 5.65 14.15 11.49
C VAL A 135 5.42 13.13 12.59
N GLU A 136 5.76 11.89 12.32
CA GLU A 136 5.63 10.82 13.30
C GLU A 136 6.95 10.59 14.04
N THR A 137 6.86 10.43 15.32
CA THR A 137 8.02 10.18 16.20
C THR A 137 8.35 8.69 16.33
N TYR A 138 7.43 7.82 15.88
CA TYR A 138 7.57 6.37 15.96
C TYR A 138 7.20 5.70 14.63
N CYS A 139 8.04 4.77 14.20
CA CYS A 139 7.71 3.86 13.10
C CYS A 139 6.90 2.69 13.67
N MET A 140 5.59 2.68 13.42
CA MET A 140 4.80 1.47 13.63
C MET A 140 5.12 0.50 12.48
N LYS A 141 5.71 -0.65 12.77
CA LYS A 141 5.75 -1.75 11.80
C LYS A 141 4.31 -2.08 11.44
N ALA A 142 3.96 -1.85 10.19
CA ALA A 142 2.66 -2.24 9.69
C ALA A 142 2.57 -3.77 9.74
N ASN A 143 1.76 -4.26 10.65
CA ASN A 143 1.38 -5.67 10.65
C ASN A 143 0.26 -5.82 9.61
N LEU A 144 0.29 -6.92 8.86
CA LEU A 144 -0.78 -7.31 7.96
C LEU A 144 -2.12 -7.20 8.69
N CYS A 145 -2.99 -6.34 8.21
CA CYS A 145 -4.40 -6.38 8.58
C CYS A 145 -5.07 -7.47 7.73
N GLN A 146 -5.58 -8.49 8.41
CA GLN A 146 -6.51 -9.46 7.83
C GLN A 146 -7.91 -8.90 7.84
#